data_ac7cd429705a378548e857cd8515255e
#
_entry.id   ac7cd429705a378548e857cd8515255e
#
_cell.length_a   1.000
_cell.length_b   1.000
_cell.length_c   1.000
_cell.angle_alpha   90.00
_cell.angle_beta   90.00
_cell.angle_gamma   90.00
#
_symmetry.space_group_name_H-M   'P 1'
#
loop_
_entity.id
_entity.type
_entity.pdbx_description
1 polymer ?
#
loop_
_entity_poly.entity_id
_entity_poly.type
_entity_poly.pdbx_seq_one_letter_code
_entity_poly.pdbx_strand_id
1 'polypeptide(L)'
;MLILSFETSAKAASVALLENGKLLGESYQNTGLTHSQTLMVMAQQLLEDCGKTVSDLQAVAVAEGPGSFTGVRIGVAAAKGLAWGAELPCYGVSTLEAMALSLGAWQGYVCPVMDARRSQVYNALFSVNCGKLERLREDRAIALEDLSRELSELAGPIFLVGDGSSLTYKTLSDTLPNLVLPPEHRMHQRASGVALAAQQKIAAGLPGNGAALSPNYLRLSQAERERLEKENHTEKV
;
A
#
# COMPACT_ATOMS: atom_id res chain seq x y z
N MET A 1 -18.03 1.28 -13.56
CA MET A 1 -16.57 1.34 -13.80
C MET A 1 -15.93 0.15 -13.11
N LEU A 2 -15.21 -0.69 -13.88
CA LEU A 2 -14.55 -1.90 -13.43
C LEU A 2 -13.02 -1.66 -13.36
N ILE A 3 -12.45 -1.85 -12.17
CA ILE A 3 -11.02 -1.61 -11.88
C ILE A 3 -10.38 -2.94 -11.45
N LEU A 4 -9.30 -3.34 -12.10
CA LEU A 4 -8.40 -4.39 -11.63
C LEU A 4 -7.23 -3.75 -10.90
N SER A 5 -6.93 -4.21 -9.69
CA SER A 5 -5.89 -3.63 -8.85
C SER A 5 -4.88 -4.66 -8.36
N PHE A 6 -3.64 -4.21 -8.12
CA PHE A 6 -2.51 -5.01 -7.70
C PHE A 6 -1.87 -4.45 -6.44
N GLU A 7 -1.54 -5.35 -5.50
CA GLU A 7 -0.79 -5.03 -4.29
C GLU A 7 0.34 -6.03 -4.09
N THR A 8 1.57 -5.55 -4.06
CA THR A 8 2.79 -6.36 -3.93
C THR A 8 3.87 -5.69 -3.10
N SER A 9 3.51 -4.62 -2.39
CA SER A 9 4.47 -3.77 -1.67
C SER A 9 5.08 -4.41 -0.42
N ALA A 10 4.53 -5.54 0.04
CA ALA A 10 4.98 -6.26 1.22
C ALA A 10 5.19 -7.76 0.91
N LYS A 11 5.18 -8.60 1.96
CA LYS A 11 5.30 -10.06 1.83
C LYS A 11 4.06 -10.68 1.18
N ALA A 12 2.89 -10.14 1.45
CA ALA A 12 1.66 -10.58 0.81
C ALA A 12 1.55 -10.04 -0.62
N ALA A 13 0.88 -10.80 -1.49
CA ALA A 13 0.44 -10.36 -2.80
C ALA A 13 -1.09 -10.43 -2.85
N SER A 14 -1.73 -9.46 -3.48
CA SER A 14 -3.16 -9.53 -3.76
C SER A 14 -3.54 -8.86 -5.06
N VAL A 15 -4.67 -9.30 -5.60
CA VAL A 15 -5.32 -8.76 -6.79
C VAL A 15 -6.80 -8.61 -6.46
N ALA A 16 -7.41 -7.48 -6.79
CA ALA A 16 -8.84 -7.25 -6.54
C ALA A 16 -9.53 -6.69 -7.77
N LEU A 17 -10.82 -7.01 -7.89
CA LEU A 17 -11.70 -6.53 -8.93
C LEU A 17 -12.84 -5.74 -8.27
N LEU A 18 -12.88 -4.42 -8.54
CA LEU A 18 -13.84 -3.49 -7.98
C LEU A 18 -14.76 -2.95 -9.09
N GLU A 19 -16.07 -3.07 -8.93
CA GLU A 19 -17.05 -2.51 -9.86
C GLU A 19 -17.93 -1.47 -9.15
N ASN A 20 -17.83 -0.22 -9.51
CA ASN A 20 -18.62 0.89 -8.94
C ASN A 20 -18.65 0.92 -7.40
N GLY A 21 -17.50 0.68 -6.77
CA GLY A 21 -17.38 0.63 -5.30
C GLY A 21 -17.73 -0.72 -4.68
N LYS A 22 -18.25 -1.68 -5.45
CA LYS A 22 -18.51 -3.05 -5.00
C LYS A 22 -17.31 -3.93 -5.29
N LEU A 23 -16.75 -4.55 -4.27
CA LEU A 23 -15.74 -5.59 -4.43
C LEU A 23 -16.41 -6.84 -5.02
N LEU A 24 -16.04 -7.19 -6.25
CA LEU A 24 -16.52 -8.43 -6.91
C LEU A 24 -15.75 -9.65 -6.41
N GLY A 25 -14.44 -9.50 -6.23
CA GLY A 25 -13.56 -10.53 -5.71
C GLY A 25 -12.18 -9.98 -5.37
N GLU A 26 -11.48 -10.72 -4.49
CA GLU A 26 -10.10 -10.46 -4.14
C GLU A 26 -9.37 -11.79 -3.96
N SER A 27 -8.25 -11.95 -4.65
CA SER A 27 -7.31 -13.03 -4.43
C SER A 27 -6.16 -12.50 -3.56
N TYR A 28 -5.89 -13.19 -2.43
CA TYR A 28 -4.88 -12.78 -1.46
C TYR A 28 -4.00 -13.96 -1.08
N GLN A 29 -2.69 -13.78 -1.13
CA GLN A 29 -1.71 -14.80 -0.76
C GLN A 29 -0.63 -14.20 0.14
N ASN A 30 -0.38 -14.83 1.29
CA ASN A 30 0.71 -14.50 2.20
C ASN A 30 1.54 -15.76 2.50
N THR A 31 1.99 -16.43 1.43
CA THR A 31 2.68 -17.73 1.49
C THR A 31 4.19 -17.63 1.33
N GLY A 32 4.71 -16.41 1.03
CA GLY A 32 6.13 -16.18 0.77
C GLY A 32 6.60 -16.62 -0.61
N LEU A 33 5.68 -16.96 -1.53
CA LEU A 33 6.00 -17.20 -2.92
C LEU A 33 6.39 -15.90 -3.64
N THR A 34 7.18 -16.03 -4.69
CA THR A 34 7.66 -14.87 -5.45
C THR A 34 6.51 -14.23 -6.24
N HIS A 35 6.26 -12.95 -6.01
CA HIS A 35 5.16 -12.20 -6.64
C HIS A 35 5.16 -12.28 -8.18
N SER A 36 6.33 -12.30 -8.82
CA SER A 36 6.44 -12.43 -10.29
C SER A 36 5.90 -13.75 -10.85
N GLN A 37 5.80 -14.79 -10.03
CA GLN A 37 5.26 -16.08 -10.42
C GLN A 37 3.74 -16.17 -10.24
N THR A 38 3.21 -15.49 -9.23
CA THR A 38 1.82 -15.69 -8.81
C THR A 38 0.88 -14.57 -9.25
N LEU A 39 1.36 -13.33 -9.34
CA LEU A 39 0.51 -12.15 -9.48
C LEU A 39 -0.41 -12.19 -10.71
N MET A 40 0.14 -12.46 -11.90
CA MET A 40 -0.66 -12.47 -13.13
C MET A 40 -1.58 -13.69 -13.21
N VAL A 41 -1.17 -14.82 -12.62
CA VAL A 41 -2.03 -16.02 -12.51
C VAL A 41 -3.23 -15.73 -11.60
N MET A 42 -3.01 -15.03 -10.46
CA MET A 42 -4.08 -14.59 -9.57
C MET A 42 -5.05 -13.64 -10.29
N ALA A 43 -4.53 -12.73 -11.12
CA ALA A 43 -5.34 -11.79 -11.87
C ALA A 43 -6.22 -12.49 -12.93
N GLN A 44 -5.63 -13.41 -13.68
CA GLN A 44 -6.36 -14.19 -14.67
C GLN A 44 -7.48 -15.02 -14.01
N GLN A 45 -7.15 -15.78 -12.97
CA GLN A 45 -8.12 -16.62 -12.27
C GLN A 45 -9.26 -15.79 -11.66
N LEU A 46 -8.92 -14.62 -11.06
CA LEU A 46 -9.92 -13.73 -10.49
C LEU A 46 -10.90 -13.18 -11.53
N LEU A 47 -10.41 -12.81 -12.71
CA LEU A 47 -11.27 -12.38 -13.82
C LEU A 47 -12.20 -13.52 -14.27
N GLU A 48 -11.67 -14.73 -14.47
CA GLU A 48 -12.44 -15.91 -14.84
C GLU A 48 -13.52 -16.24 -13.79
N ASP A 49 -13.17 -16.27 -12.51
CA ASP A 49 -14.10 -16.54 -11.40
C ASP A 49 -15.21 -15.49 -11.28
N CYS A 50 -14.94 -14.24 -11.68
CA CYS A 50 -15.93 -13.17 -11.72
C CYS A 50 -16.70 -13.09 -13.05
N GLY A 51 -16.44 -13.98 -14.00
CA GLY A 51 -17.07 -13.96 -15.34
C GLY A 51 -16.72 -12.70 -16.14
N LYS A 52 -15.50 -12.17 -15.93
CA LYS A 52 -14.98 -10.97 -16.59
C LYS A 52 -13.75 -11.29 -17.43
N THR A 53 -13.46 -10.40 -18.36
CA THR A 53 -12.28 -10.46 -19.23
C THR A 53 -11.50 -9.13 -19.13
N VAL A 54 -10.32 -9.09 -19.67
CA VAL A 54 -9.52 -7.85 -19.75
C VAL A 54 -10.26 -6.76 -20.54
N SER A 55 -11.07 -7.14 -21.52
CA SER A 55 -11.87 -6.20 -22.34
C SER A 55 -12.97 -5.49 -21.55
N ASP A 56 -13.40 -6.05 -20.41
CA ASP A 56 -14.42 -5.44 -19.54
C ASP A 56 -13.83 -4.37 -18.63
N LEU A 57 -12.50 -4.36 -18.46
CA LEU A 57 -11.82 -3.42 -17.58
C LEU A 57 -11.88 -2.00 -18.13
N GLN A 58 -11.92 -1.02 -17.24
CA GLN A 58 -11.90 0.41 -17.56
C GLN A 58 -10.72 1.12 -16.94
N ALA A 59 -10.04 0.49 -15.99
CA ALA A 59 -8.80 0.98 -15.41
C ALA A 59 -8.00 -0.16 -14.76
N VAL A 60 -6.70 0.05 -14.67
CA VAL A 60 -5.78 -0.75 -13.86
C VAL A 60 -5.23 0.13 -12.73
N ALA A 61 -5.05 -0.43 -11.53
CA ALA A 61 -4.48 0.27 -10.40
C ALA A 61 -3.38 -0.55 -9.72
N VAL A 62 -2.43 0.11 -9.08
CA VAL A 62 -1.34 -0.56 -8.38
C VAL A 62 -0.84 0.27 -7.21
N ALA A 63 -0.47 -0.38 -6.11
CA ALA A 63 0.32 0.26 -5.06
C ALA A 63 1.71 0.61 -5.60
N GLU A 64 2.01 1.91 -5.70
CA GLU A 64 3.29 2.41 -6.22
C GLU A 64 4.36 2.58 -5.13
N GLY A 65 4.03 2.24 -3.89
CA GLY A 65 4.88 2.40 -2.72
C GLY A 65 4.29 3.35 -1.67
N PRO A 66 4.99 3.48 -0.54
CA PRO A 66 6.25 2.84 -0.18
C PRO A 66 6.12 1.34 0.07
N GLY A 67 7.25 0.64 0.13
CA GLY A 67 7.26 -0.79 0.43
C GLY A 67 8.53 -1.53 0.00
N SER A 68 8.42 -2.84 -0.18
CA SER A 68 9.46 -3.71 -0.69
C SER A 68 9.92 -3.25 -2.07
N PHE A 69 11.21 -2.92 -2.21
CA PHE A 69 11.80 -2.44 -3.45
C PHE A 69 11.54 -3.37 -4.65
N THR A 70 11.69 -4.68 -4.46
CA THR A 70 11.42 -5.69 -5.49
C THR A 70 9.92 -5.86 -5.71
N GLY A 71 9.15 -5.94 -4.62
CA GLY A 71 7.70 -6.16 -4.70
C GLY A 71 6.99 -5.04 -5.45
N VAL A 72 7.22 -3.78 -5.09
CA VAL A 72 6.62 -2.62 -5.77
C VAL A 72 6.97 -2.60 -7.27
N ARG A 73 8.22 -2.90 -7.64
CA ARG A 73 8.62 -2.97 -9.06
C ARG A 73 7.86 -4.04 -9.84
N ILE A 74 7.65 -5.21 -9.24
CA ILE A 74 6.90 -6.30 -9.88
C ILE A 74 5.46 -5.86 -10.12
N GLY A 75 4.80 -5.29 -9.12
CA GLY A 75 3.42 -4.82 -9.24
C GLY A 75 3.28 -3.71 -10.29
N VAL A 76 4.13 -2.69 -10.22
CA VAL A 76 4.12 -1.58 -11.17
C VAL A 76 4.38 -2.07 -12.59
N ALA A 77 5.35 -2.97 -12.80
CA ALA A 77 5.64 -3.52 -14.14
C ALA A 77 4.46 -4.33 -14.69
N ALA A 78 3.84 -5.18 -13.86
CA ALA A 78 2.66 -5.97 -14.23
C ALA A 78 1.47 -5.08 -14.60
N ALA A 79 1.16 -4.09 -13.76
CA ALA A 79 0.05 -3.15 -13.99
C ALA A 79 0.26 -2.32 -15.27
N LYS A 80 1.47 -1.78 -15.48
CA LYS A 80 1.82 -1.02 -16.69
C LYS A 80 1.74 -1.89 -17.94
N GLY A 81 2.27 -3.11 -17.90
CA GLY A 81 2.24 -4.03 -19.04
C GLY A 81 0.82 -4.40 -19.44
N LEU A 82 -0.03 -4.73 -18.47
CA LEU A 82 -1.45 -5.03 -18.70
C LEU A 82 -2.19 -3.81 -19.24
N ALA A 83 -2.03 -2.65 -18.59
CA ALA A 83 -2.72 -1.42 -18.98
C ALA A 83 -2.32 -0.98 -20.38
N TRP A 84 -1.05 -1.09 -20.74
CA TRP A 84 -0.56 -0.76 -22.09
C TRP A 84 -1.12 -1.72 -23.14
N GLY A 85 -1.06 -3.04 -22.88
CA GLY A 85 -1.57 -4.03 -23.83
C GLY A 85 -3.09 -3.95 -24.06
N ALA A 86 -3.83 -3.43 -23.08
CA ALA A 86 -5.29 -3.24 -23.15
C ALA A 86 -5.73 -1.80 -23.43
N GLU A 87 -4.80 -0.88 -23.66
CA GLU A 87 -5.05 0.56 -23.89
C GLU A 87 -5.86 1.22 -22.75
N LEU A 88 -5.59 0.81 -21.50
CA LEU A 88 -6.31 1.26 -20.33
C LEU A 88 -5.52 2.33 -19.54
N PRO A 89 -6.21 3.27 -18.85
CA PRO A 89 -5.57 4.12 -17.87
C PRO A 89 -5.02 3.30 -16.70
N CYS A 90 -3.82 3.67 -16.21
CA CYS A 90 -3.16 3.02 -15.09
C CYS A 90 -2.92 4.02 -13.96
N TYR A 91 -3.37 3.67 -12.75
CA TYR A 91 -3.30 4.53 -11.57
C TYR A 91 -2.34 3.95 -10.53
N GLY A 92 -1.30 4.72 -10.19
CA GLY A 92 -0.52 4.49 -8.99
C GLY A 92 -1.21 5.06 -7.76
N VAL A 93 -1.17 4.36 -6.65
CA VAL A 93 -1.70 4.82 -5.38
C VAL A 93 -0.71 4.57 -4.25
N SER A 94 -0.77 5.39 -3.20
CA SER A 94 0.01 5.17 -2.00
C SER A 94 -0.38 3.84 -1.34
N THR A 95 0.62 3.01 -1.03
CA THR A 95 0.40 1.79 -0.25
C THR A 95 -0.22 2.09 1.12
N LEU A 96 0.22 3.18 1.76
CA LEU A 96 -0.25 3.57 3.09
C LEU A 96 -1.71 4.04 3.06
N GLU A 97 -2.09 4.78 2.03
CA GLU A 97 -3.49 5.17 1.80
C GLU A 97 -4.37 3.96 1.49
N ALA A 98 -3.92 3.04 0.65
CA ALA A 98 -4.63 1.82 0.35
C ALA A 98 -4.90 0.97 1.60
N MET A 99 -3.91 0.86 2.51
CA MET A 99 -4.09 0.19 3.80
C MET A 99 -5.14 0.86 4.68
N ALA A 100 -5.12 2.19 4.76
CA ALA A 100 -6.10 2.93 5.55
C ALA A 100 -7.53 2.74 5.02
N LEU A 101 -7.70 2.75 3.69
CA LEU A 101 -8.99 2.48 3.05
C LEU A 101 -9.46 1.04 3.25
N SER A 102 -8.55 0.06 3.25
CA SER A 102 -8.87 -1.36 3.46
C SER A 102 -9.42 -1.65 4.85
N LEU A 103 -9.06 -0.85 5.86
CA LEU A 103 -9.57 -1.02 7.23
C LEU A 103 -11.07 -0.74 7.32
N GLY A 104 -11.59 0.18 6.51
CA GLY A 104 -13.01 0.54 6.47
C GLY A 104 -13.39 1.68 7.44
N ALA A 105 -14.70 1.78 7.71
CA ALA A 105 -15.31 2.90 8.41
C ALA A 105 -15.19 2.84 9.95
N TRP A 106 -13.96 2.80 10.46
CA TRP A 106 -13.71 2.94 11.90
C TRP A 106 -13.65 4.42 12.28
N GLN A 107 -14.08 4.75 13.49
CA GLN A 107 -13.92 6.10 14.00
C GLN A 107 -12.63 6.23 14.81
N GLY A 108 -11.87 7.30 14.61
CA GLY A 108 -10.59 7.55 15.27
C GLY A 108 -9.48 7.84 14.27
N TYR A 109 -8.29 7.31 14.52
CA TYR A 109 -7.13 7.50 13.65
C TYR A 109 -6.69 6.17 13.04
N VAL A 110 -6.25 6.21 11.79
CA VAL A 110 -5.57 5.08 11.14
C VAL A 110 -4.13 5.47 10.90
N CYS A 111 -3.22 4.67 11.42
CA CYS A 111 -1.79 4.84 11.33
C CYS A 111 -1.19 3.66 10.56
N PRO A 112 -1.16 3.70 9.22
CA PRO A 112 -0.48 2.69 8.43
C PRO A 112 1.01 2.71 8.73
N VAL A 113 1.59 1.54 8.97
CA VAL A 113 3.01 1.37 9.26
C VAL A 113 3.58 0.17 8.54
N MET A 114 4.70 0.35 7.83
CA MET A 114 5.46 -0.72 7.21
C MET A 114 6.88 -0.70 7.76
N ASP A 115 7.47 -1.87 7.99
CA ASP A 115 8.85 -1.97 8.50
C ASP A 115 9.85 -1.41 7.46
N ALA A 116 10.43 -0.25 7.77
CA ALA A 116 11.50 0.36 6.98
C ALA A 116 12.88 -0.03 7.46
N ARG A 117 12.98 -0.99 8.42
CA ARG A 117 14.19 -1.43 9.13
C ARG A 117 14.89 -0.33 9.95
N ARG A 118 15.88 -0.70 10.79
CA ARG A 118 16.67 0.22 11.62
C ARG A 118 15.80 1.11 12.52
N SER A 119 14.80 0.52 13.20
CA SER A 119 13.86 1.23 14.09
C SER A 119 13.09 2.38 13.41
N GLN A 120 12.88 2.28 12.11
CA GLN A 120 12.07 3.20 11.33
C GLN A 120 10.91 2.46 10.66
N VAL A 121 9.83 3.19 10.42
CA VAL A 121 8.67 2.73 9.66
C VAL A 121 8.36 3.69 8.51
N TYR A 122 7.85 3.15 7.41
CA TYR A 122 7.08 3.97 6.49
C TYR A 122 5.72 4.22 7.11
N ASN A 123 5.29 5.46 7.14
CA ASN A 123 4.11 5.89 7.85
C ASN A 123 3.37 6.99 7.08
N ALA A 124 2.07 6.99 7.23
CA ALA A 124 1.16 8.11 7.00
C ALA A 124 0.19 8.15 8.18
N LEU A 125 -0.58 9.22 8.32
CA LEU A 125 -1.59 9.33 9.36
C LEU A 125 -2.88 9.84 8.75
N PHE A 126 -3.99 9.21 9.15
CA PHE A 126 -5.32 9.56 8.71
C PHE A 126 -6.27 9.68 9.91
N SER A 127 -7.24 10.58 9.81
CA SER A 127 -8.43 10.55 10.65
C SER A 127 -9.59 9.89 9.93
N VAL A 128 -10.45 9.21 10.67
CA VAL A 128 -11.72 8.68 10.17
C VAL A 128 -12.84 9.28 10.97
N ASN A 129 -13.73 9.99 10.30
CA ASN A 129 -14.91 10.57 10.91
C ASN A 129 -16.14 10.30 10.02
N CYS A 130 -17.17 9.70 10.59
CA CYS A 130 -18.40 9.34 9.87
C CYS A 130 -18.16 8.59 8.55
N GLY A 131 -17.19 7.67 8.52
CA GLY A 131 -16.83 6.88 7.34
C GLY A 131 -15.99 7.61 6.29
N LYS A 132 -15.60 8.86 6.54
CA LYS A 132 -14.74 9.63 5.68
C LYS A 132 -13.30 9.58 6.19
N LEU A 133 -12.40 9.12 5.32
CA LEU A 133 -10.95 9.14 5.57
C LEU A 133 -10.37 10.50 5.15
N GLU A 134 -9.60 11.13 6.04
CA GLU A 134 -8.89 12.38 5.79
C GLU A 134 -7.42 12.21 6.13
N ARG A 135 -6.53 12.57 5.19
CA ARG A 135 -5.08 12.47 5.37
C ARG A 135 -4.58 13.61 6.28
N LEU A 136 -3.89 13.26 7.36
CA LEU A 136 -3.28 14.20 8.31
C LEU A 136 -1.76 14.32 8.10
N ARG A 137 -1.10 13.27 7.63
CA ARG A 137 0.35 13.27 7.32
C ARG A 137 0.60 12.54 6.01
N GLU A 138 1.50 13.12 5.23
CA GLU A 138 1.97 12.52 3.97
C GLU A 138 2.82 11.27 4.22
N ASP A 139 2.97 10.48 3.18
CA ASP A 139 3.80 9.28 3.19
C ASP A 139 5.26 9.65 3.51
N ARG A 140 5.84 9.03 4.53
CA ARG A 140 7.19 9.34 5.03
C ARG A 140 7.88 8.13 5.62
N ALA A 141 9.19 8.23 5.82
CA ALA A 141 9.94 7.35 6.70
C ALA A 141 10.20 8.09 8.01
N ILE A 142 9.85 7.47 9.15
CA ILE A 142 9.95 8.11 10.47
C ILE A 142 10.52 7.12 11.49
N ALA A 143 11.29 7.60 12.46
CA ALA A 143 11.73 6.80 13.60
C ALA A 143 10.54 6.49 14.54
N LEU A 144 10.53 5.31 15.15
CA LEU A 144 9.45 4.93 16.08
C LEU A 144 9.34 5.89 17.27
N GLU A 145 10.46 6.46 17.72
CA GLU A 145 10.48 7.45 18.81
C GLU A 145 9.76 8.76 18.41
N ASP A 146 10.03 9.26 17.19
CA ASP A 146 9.37 10.46 16.67
C ASP A 146 7.88 10.22 16.42
N LEU A 147 7.55 9.04 15.88
CA LEU A 147 6.16 8.62 15.70
C LEU A 147 5.43 8.56 17.04
N SER A 148 6.06 8.02 18.09
CA SER A 148 5.49 7.97 19.45
C SER A 148 5.11 9.35 19.95
N ARG A 149 5.99 10.35 19.78
CA ARG A 149 5.73 11.73 20.20
C ARG A 149 4.51 12.32 19.48
N GLU A 150 4.42 12.14 18.16
CA GLU A 150 3.26 12.64 17.42
C GLU A 150 1.96 11.94 17.82
N LEU A 151 1.98 10.61 17.96
CA LEU A 151 0.77 9.85 18.31
C LEU A 151 0.28 10.15 19.73
N SER A 152 1.16 10.57 20.65
CA SER A 152 0.79 10.94 22.03
C SER A 152 -0.08 12.20 22.09
N GLU A 153 -0.10 13.03 21.06
CA GLU A 153 -0.94 14.22 20.97
C GLU A 153 -2.38 13.90 20.53
N LEU A 154 -2.65 12.67 20.10
CA LEU A 154 -3.94 12.27 19.56
C LEU A 154 -4.86 11.71 20.63
N ALA A 155 -6.07 12.26 20.70
CA ALA A 155 -7.13 11.77 21.57
C ALA A 155 -8.03 10.77 20.82
N GLY A 156 -8.12 9.54 21.32
CA GLY A 156 -8.97 8.49 20.75
C GLY A 156 -8.17 7.29 20.21
N PRO A 157 -8.87 6.27 19.69
CA PRO A 157 -8.22 5.04 19.24
C PRO A 157 -7.37 5.27 17.99
N ILE A 158 -6.17 4.67 17.97
CA ILE A 158 -5.23 4.73 16.85
C ILE A 158 -5.03 3.30 16.33
N PHE A 159 -5.57 3.02 15.17
CA PHE A 159 -5.50 1.71 14.53
C PHE A 159 -4.21 1.58 13.73
N LEU A 160 -3.35 0.64 14.13
CA LEU A 160 -2.11 0.32 13.42
C LEU A 160 -2.39 -0.73 12.33
N VAL A 161 -2.12 -0.43 11.07
CA VAL A 161 -2.27 -1.37 9.94
C VAL A 161 -0.97 -1.47 9.15
N GLY A 162 -0.74 -2.64 8.53
CA GLY A 162 0.47 -2.94 7.77
C GLY A 162 1.39 -3.94 8.47
N ASP A 163 2.41 -4.39 7.77
CA ASP A 163 3.36 -5.39 8.25
C ASP A 163 4.30 -4.88 9.36
N GLY A 164 4.37 -3.56 9.56
CA GLY A 164 5.05 -2.92 10.71
C GLY A 164 4.20 -2.82 11.98
N SER A 165 2.90 -3.16 11.94
CA SER A 165 1.95 -2.93 13.05
C SER A 165 2.34 -3.64 14.33
N SER A 166 2.69 -4.93 14.25
CA SER A 166 3.07 -5.73 15.41
C SER A 166 4.35 -5.21 16.07
N LEU A 167 5.33 -4.80 15.28
CA LEU A 167 6.57 -4.19 15.78
C LEU A 167 6.27 -2.86 16.48
N THR A 168 5.51 -1.99 15.82
CA THR A 168 5.14 -0.67 16.35
C THR A 168 4.34 -0.80 17.64
N TYR A 169 3.34 -1.68 17.66
CA TYR A 169 2.52 -1.93 18.86
C TYR A 169 3.38 -2.42 20.03
N LYS A 170 4.23 -3.42 19.80
CA LYS A 170 5.11 -3.98 20.85
C LYS A 170 6.06 -2.92 21.41
N THR A 171 6.49 -1.97 20.59
CA THR A 171 7.43 -0.93 21.01
C THR A 171 6.76 0.23 21.75
N LEU A 172 5.51 0.57 21.37
CA LEU A 172 4.87 1.82 21.82
C LEU A 172 3.66 1.61 22.75
N SER A 173 3.11 0.40 22.89
CA SER A 173 1.87 0.16 23.65
C SER A 173 1.98 0.51 25.14
N ASP A 174 3.16 0.40 25.74
CA ASP A 174 3.37 0.76 27.15
C ASP A 174 3.25 2.27 27.38
N THR A 175 3.54 3.09 26.36
CA THR A 175 3.48 4.56 26.44
C THR A 175 2.22 5.13 25.79
N LEU A 176 1.60 4.40 24.88
CA LEU A 176 0.41 4.81 24.11
C LEU A 176 -0.73 3.78 24.29
N PRO A 177 -1.52 3.88 25.36
CA PRO A 177 -2.56 2.89 25.67
C PRO A 177 -3.76 2.91 24.69
N ASN A 178 -3.86 3.93 23.84
CA ASN A 178 -4.90 4.07 22.82
C ASN A 178 -4.55 3.45 21.47
N LEU A 179 -3.39 2.75 21.36
CA LEU A 179 -3.06 1.97 20.18
C LEU A 179 -3.94 0.71 20.10
N VAL A 180 -4.43 0.43 18.92
CA VAL A 180 -5.28 -0.71 18.62
C VAL A 180 -4.71 -1.51 17.46
N LEU A 181 -4.57 -2.84 17.65
CA LEU A 181 -4.32 -3.75 16.54
C LEU A 181 -5.66 -4.28 16.01
N PRO A 182 -5.97 -4.07 14.72
CA PRO A 182 -7.09 -4.75 14.11
C PRO A 182 -6.90 -6.27 14.09
N PRO A 183 -7.96 -7.05 13.85
CA PRO A 183 -7.82 -8.48 13.61
C PRO A 183 -6.79 -8.77 12.50
N GLU A 184 -6.01 -9.84 12.64
CA GLU A 184 -4.89 -10.20 11.75
C GLU A 184 -5.26 -10.16 10.26
N HIS A 185 -6.45 -10.67 9.89
CA HIS A 185 -6.94 -10.69 8.52
C HIS A 185 -7.27 -9.31 7.93
N ARG A 186 -7.26 -8.24 8.75
CA ARG A 186 -7.46 -6.84 8.34
C ARG A 186 -6.19 -5.99 8.42
N MET A 187 -5.11 -6.58 8.91
CA MET A 187 -3.88 -5.85 9.24
C MET A 187 -3.00 -5.59 8.02
N HIS A 188 -2.99 -6.52 7.05
CA HIS A 188 -2.04 -6.48 5.94
C HIS A 188 -2.55 -5.73 4.72
N GLN A 189 -1.61 -5.38 3.84
CA GLN A 189 -1.84 -4.72 2.56
C GLN A 189 -2.77 -5.56 1.67
N ARG A 190 -3.72 -4.88 1.01
CA ARG A 190 -4.74 -5.50 0.16
C ARG A 190 -5.01 -4.72 -1.11
N ALA A 191 -5.20 -5.43 -2.20
CA ALA A 191 -5.54 -4.83 -3.49
C ALA A 191 -6.91 -4.17 -3.51
N SER A 192 -7.85 -4.60 -2.68
CA SER A 192 -9.15 -3.91 -2.51
C SER A 192 -8.99 -2.46 -2.07
N GLY A 193 -8.03 -2.15 -1.18
CA GLY A 193 -7.71 -0.78 -0.80
C GLY A 193 -7.08 0.03 -1.93
N VAL A 194 -6.24 -0.62 -2.75
CA VAL A 194 -5.67 0.00 -3.96
C VAL A 194 -6.77 0.38 -4.95
N ALA A 195 -7.75 -0.50 -5.16
CA ALA A 195 -8.90 -0.22 -6.03
C ALA A 195 -9.74 0.97 -5.51
N LEU A 196 -9.98 1.03 -4.19
CA LEU A 196 -10.72 2.14 -3.57
C LEU A 196 -9.98 3.47 -3.71
N ALA A 197 -8.66 3.50 -3.48
CA ALA A 197 -7.84 4.70 -3.67
C ALA A 197 -7.84 5.17 -5.13
N ALA A 198 -7.71 4.24 -6.07
CA ALA A 198 -7.79 4.54 -7.50
C ALA A 198 -9.17 5.07 -7.90
N GLN A 199 -10.25 4.50 -7.36
CA GLN A 199 -11.61 5.00 -7.59
C GLN A 199 -11.76 6.44 -7.12
N GLN A 200 -11.18 6.81 -5.98
CA GLN A 200 -11.20 8.20 -5.48
C GLN A 200 -10.44 9.14 -6.42
N LYS A 201 -9.25 8.75 -6.90
CA LYS A 201 -8.48 9.51 -7.90
C LYS A 201 -9.27 9.74 -9.18
N ILE A 202 -9.95 8.70 -9.68
CA ILE A 202 -10.79 8.79 -10.87
C ILE A 202 -11.98 9.72 -10.64
N ALA A 203 -12.66 9.61 -9.51
CA ALA A 203 -13.77 10.48 -9.14
C ALA A 203 -13.36 11.96 -9.01
N ALA A 204 -12.11 12.21 -8.61
CA ALA A 204 -11.51 13.54 -8.58
C ALA A 204 -11.04 14.03 -9.96
N GLY A 205 -11.22 13.27 -11.04
CA GLY A 205 -10.80 13.64 -12.39
C GLY A 205 -9.30 13.58 -12.64
N LEU A 206 -8.54 12.91 -11.77
CA LEU A 206 -7.09 12.76 -11.96
C LEU A 206 -6.80 11.77 -13.09
N PRO A 207 -5.82 12.07 -13.96
CA PRO A 207 -5.51 11.21 -15.09
C PRO A 207 -4.77 9.94 -14.65
N GLY A 208 -5.13 8.80 -15.23
CA GLY A 208 -4.36 7.56 -15.14
C GLY A 208 -3.24 7.55 -16.17
N ASN A 209 -2.00 7.78 -15.74
CA ASN A 209 -0.84 7.86 -16.63
C ASN A 209 0.14 6.71 -16.36
N GLY A 210 -0.04 5.57 -17.03
CA GLY A 210 0.85 4.43 -16.94
C GLY A 210 2.28 4.73 -17.40
N ALA A 211 2.47 5.62 -18.36
CA ALA A 211 3.80 5.96 -18.86
C ALA A 211 4.66 6.65 -17.77
N ALA A 212 4.06 7.60 -17.05
CA ALA A 212 4.73 8.34 -15.97
C ALA A 212 4.77 7.55 -14.64
N LEU A 213 4.00 6.48 -14.52
CA LEU A 213 3.94 5.69 -13.30
C LEU A 213 5.30 5.06 -12.98
N SER A 214 5.81 5.33 -11.80
CA SER A 214 7.07 4.80 -11.28
C SER A 214 6.94 4.49 -9.79
N PRO A 215 7.74 3.53 -9.27
CA PRO A 215 7.78 3.27 -7.84
C PRO A 215 8.12 4.49 -7.01
N ASN A 216 7.35 4.72 -5.94
CA ASN A 216 7.61 5.78 -4.97
C ASN A 216 8.57 5.28 -3.88
N TYR A 217 9.84 5.70 -3.96
CA TYR A 217 10.87 5.32 -3.00
C TYR A 217 11.10 6.43 -1.98
N LEU A 218 10.60 6.24 -0.78
CA LEU A 218 10.85 7.16 0.36
C LEU A 218 12.26 7.00 0.97
N ARG A 219 12.97 5.93 0.59
CA ARG A 219 14.36 5.69 0.99
C ARG A 219 15.12 5.09 -0.19
N LEU A 220 16.42 5.37 -0.24
CA LEU A 220 17.33 4.71 -1.17
C LEU A 220 17.33 3.19 -0.93
N SER A 221 17.50 2.42 -1.98
CA SER A 221 17.69 0.97 -1.88
C SER A 221 18.92 0.63 -1.00
N GLN A 222 18.96 -0.58 -0.47
CA GLN A 222 20.11 -1.02 0.32
C GLN A 222 21.40 -0.93 -0.50
N ALA A 223 21.38 -1.33 -1.77
CA ALA A 223 22.54 -1.28 -2.65
C ALA A 223 23.02 0.15 -2.92
N GLU A 224 22.10 1.10 -3.12
CA GLU A 224 22.45 2.51 -3.30
C GLU A 224 23.05 3.12 -2.04
N ARG A 225 22.53 2.78 -0.86
CA ARG A 225 23.10 3.24 0.42
C ARG A 225 24.47 2.69 0.67
N GLU A 226 24.68 1.38 0.46
CA GLU A 226 25.99 0.74 0.59
C GLU A 226 27.02 1.30 -0.39
N ARG A 227 26.56 1.67 -1.59
CA ARG A 227 27.40 2.35 -2.57
C ARG A 227 27.82 3.73 -2.08
N LEU A 228 26.91 4.57 -1.61
CA LEU A 228 27.19 5.89 -1.07
C LEU A 228 28.09 5.83 0.17
N GLU A 229 27.89 4.84 1.05
CA GLU A 229 28.74 4.63 2.21
C GLU A 229 30.20 4.29 1.79
N LYS A 230 30.38 3.48 0.73
CA LYS A 230 31.70 3.16 0.16
C LYS A 230 32.36 4.38 -0.49
N GLU A 231 31.61 5.15 -1.30
CA GLU A 231 32.10 6.37 -1.95
C GLU A 231 32.57 7.40 -0.90
N ASN A 232 31.79 7.62 0.16
CA ASN A 232 32.15 8.52 1.26
C ASN A 232 33.35 8.04 2.11
N HIS A 233 33.63 6.73 2.13
CA HIS A 233 34.84 6.20 2.79
C HIS A 233 36.09 6.38 1.93
N THR A 234 35.94 6.33 0.60
CA THR A 234 37.07 6.48 -0.33
C THR A 234 37.52 7.94 -0.46
N GLU A 235 36.64 8.92 -0.25
CA GLU A 235 36.98 10.35 -0.27
C GLU A 235 37.64 10.85 1.05
N LYS A 236 37.67 10.03 2.10
CA LYS A 236 38.27 10.37 3.39
C LYS A 236 39.64 9.76 3.63
N VAL A 237 40.21 9.08 2.66
CA VAL A 237 41.57 8.51 2.65
C VAL A 237 42.42 9.26 1.64
#